data_28fb5da00b48eefe2a986b62772aa8f2
#
_entry.id   28fb5da00b48eefe2a986b62772aa8f2
#
_cell.length_a   1.000
_cell.length_b   1.000
_cell.length_c   1.000
_cell.angle_alpha   90.00
_cell.angle_beta   90.00
_cell.angle_gamma   90.00
#
_symmetry.space_group_name_H-M   'P 1'
#
loop_
_entity.id
_entity.type
_entity.pdbx_description
1 polymer ?
#
loop_
_entity_poly.entity_id
_entity_poly.type
_entity_poly.pdbx_seq_one_letter_code
_entity_poly.pdbx_strand_id
1 'polypeptide(L)'
;ANGDFDDLRVPMFASNVHSNENAAVNGILEFAHLLLENETISVNTLEGFTEAGQAQLKAEMAKQGAAVPEQIKDFASYIGFIRGENGCKANDSLYSGQLDLEEYYNVKNNEVNVKELLSDVFMVIVPEQNIEGYEHMTRTTSQGYDPNRDEANQTLFEDSNAMALVNKFNPMVFTEIHGRVEAMLIEPCTPPHEPNYEYDLIAKQFIQLGE
;
A
#
# COMPACT_ATOMS: atom_id res chain seq x y z
N ALA A 1 18.92 -4.61 -20.05
CA ALA A 1 18.99 -5.78 -19.18
C ALA A 1 18.78 -7.02 -20.01
N ASN A 2 19.84 -7.79 -20.23
CA ASN A 2 19.80 -9.11 -20.90
C ASN A 2 19.96 -10.19 -19.83
N GLY A 3 19.38 -10.01 -18.67
CA GLY A 3 19.39 -10.98 -17.59
C GLY A 3 18.24 -11.95 -17.70
N ASP A 4 18.45 -13.17 -17.28
CA ASP A 4 17.41 -14.14 -17.06
C ASP A 4 16.55 -13.61 -15.89
N PHE A 5 15.26 -13.41 -16.11
CA PHE A 5 14.36 -12.83 -15.09
C PHE A 5 14.12 -13.81 -13.94
N ASP A 6 14.45 -15.08 -14.12
CA ASP A 6 14.18 -16.15 -13.14
C ASP A 6 14.94 -15.95 -11.82
N ASP A 7 16.06 -15.22 -11.85
CA ASP A 7 16.88 -14.95 -10.66
C ASP A 7 16.56 -13.59 -10.01
N LEU A 8 15.70 -12.76 -10.62
CA LEU A 8 15.37 -11.44 -10.11
C LEU A 8 14.07 -11.45 -9.29
N ARG A 9 14.05 -10.62 -8.25
CA ARG A 9 12.80 -10.34 -7.53
C ARG A 9 11.93 -9.43 -8.38
N VAL A 10 10.67 -9.82 -8.55
CA VAL A 10 9.72 -9.08 -9.41
C VAL A 10 8.59 -8.48 -8.58
N PRO A 11 8.70 -7.24 -8.11
CA PRO A 11 7.54 -6.47 -7.67
C PRO A 11 6.76 -5.96 -8.89
N MET A 12 5.44 -6.02 -8.82
CA MET A 12 4.53 -5.47 -9.83
C MET A 12 3.64 -4.41 -9.19
N PHE A 13 3.56 -3.27 -9.86
CA PHE A 13 2.69 -2.16 -9.47
C PHE A 13 1.73 -1.88 -10.61
N ALA A 14 0.44 -1.83 -10.29
CA ALA A 14 -0.60 -1.40 -11.22
C ALA A 14 -1.37 -0.23 -10.62
N SER A 15 -1.97 0.59 -11.46
CA SER A 15 -2.83 1.66 -11.00
C SER A 15 -4.03 1.86 -11.90
N ASN A 16 -4.99 2.59 -11.37
CA ASN A 16 -6.14 3.09 -12.09
C ASN A 16 -7.08 2.00 -12.64
N VAL A 17 -7.26 0.92 -11.91
CA VAL A 17 -8.37 -0.02 -12.17
C VAL A 17 -9.71 0.72 -12.13
N HIS A 18 -9.84 1.72 -11.26
CA HIS A 18 -10.91 2.71 -11.24
C HIS A 18 -10.39 4.02 -11.83
N SER A 19 -10.72 4.30 -13.05
CA SER A 19 -10.09 5.39 -13.83
C SER A 19 -10.47 6.80 -13.41
N ASN A 20 -11.39 6.96 -12.49
CA ASN A 20 -11.67 8.23 -11.84
C ASN A 20 -10.79 8.50 -10.59
N GLU A 21 -9.77 7.68 -10.38
CA GLU A 21 -8.81 7.75 -9.28
C GLU A 21 -7.42 8.19 -9.77
N ASN A 22 -7.36 9.26 -10.56
CA ASN A 22 -6.20 9.69 -11.34
C ASN A 22 -4.93 10.00 -10.55
N ALA A 23 -5.05 10.23 -9.24
CA ALA A 23 -3.89 10.42 -8.38
C ALA A 23 -2.95 9.20 -8.39
N ALA A 24 -3.51 8.00 -8.55
CA ALA A 24 -2.76 6.75 -8.63
C ALA A 24 -1.83 6.70 -9.85
N VAL A 25 -2.31 7.15 -11.02
CA VAL A 25 -1.50 7.22 -12.25
C VAL A 25 -0.33 8.18 -12.07
N ASN A 26 -0.61 9.37 -11.54
CA ASN A 26 0.43 10.37 -11.31
C ASN A 26 1.47 9.87 -10.30
N GLY A 27 1.01 9.24 -9.23
CA GLY A 27 1.90 8.68 -8.20
C GLY A 27 2.83 7.59 -8.74
N ILE A 28 2.31 6.65 -9.53
CA ILE A 28 3.13 5.56 -10.08
C ILE A 28 4.11 6.05 -11.15
N LEU A 29 3.72 7.04 -11.95
CA LEU A 29 4.61 7.67 -12.94
C LEU A 29 5.70 8.48 -12.26
N GLU A 30 5.37 9.24 -11.21
CA GLU A 30 6.35 9.98 -10.42
C GLU A 30 7.33 9.02 -9.73
N PHE A 31 6.84 7.92 -9.17
CA PHE A 31 7.69 6.88 -8.59
C PHE A 31 8.67 6.30 -9.62
N ALA A 32 8.18 5.97 -10.82
CA ALA A 32 9.05 5.49 -11.90
C ALA A 32 10.11 6.55 -12.29
N HIS A 33 9.71 7.82 -12.37
CA HIS A 33 10.58 8.94 -12.68
C HIS A 33 11.67 9.14 -11.62
N LEU A 34 11.30 9.08 -10.34
CA LEU A 34 12.25 9.14 -9.23
C LEU A 34 13.34 8.06 -9.33
N LEU A 35 12.94 6.83 -9.68
CA LEU A 35 13.88 5.72 -9.84
C LEU A 35 14.78 5.84 -11.08
N LEU A 36 14.29 6.48 -12.14
CA LEU A 36 15.05 6.62 -13.39
C LEU A 36 16.03 7.80 -13.40
N GLU A 37 15.73 8.86 -12.68
CA GLU A 37 16.51 10.09 -12.72
C GLU A 37 17.44 10.31 -11.53
N ASN A 38 17.30 9.54 -10.46
CA ASN A 38 18.09 9.73 -9.27
C ASN A 38 19.04 8.55 -9.01
N GLU A 39 20.24 8.84 -8.60
CA GLU A 39 21.19 7.82 -8.11
C GLU A 39 20.86 7.39 -6.67
N THR A 40 20.28 8.32 -5.90
CA THR A 40 19.89 8.13 -4.50
C THR A 40 18.53 8.78 -4.28
N ILE A 41 17.64 8.09 -3.59
CA ILE A 41 16.35 8.63 -3.13
C ILE A 41 16.31 8.62 -1.61
N SER A 42 15.63 9.63 -1.06
CA SER A 42 15.40 9.76 0.37
C SER A 42 14.03 9.22 0.74
N VAL A 43 13.98 8.30 1.70
CA VAL A 43 12.76 7.65 2.16
C VAL A 43 12.64 7.80 3.67
N ASN A 44 11.54 8.34 4.14
CA ASN A 44 11.23 8.39 5.56
C ASN A 44 10.57 7.07 6.00
N THR A 45 11.04 6.54 7.13
CA THR A 45 10.42 5.41 7.82
C THR A 45 10.01 5.82 9.23
N LEU A 46 8.93 5.24 9.73
CA LEU A 46 8.45 5.47 11.08
C LEU A 46 9.02 4.38 12.01
N GLU A 47 9.75 4.79 13.05
CA GLU A 47 10.42 3.86 13.98
C GLU A 47 9.67 3.70 15.32
N GLY A 48 8.42 4.13 15.40
CA GLY A 48 7.60 4.07 16.60
C GLY A 48 7.01 5.43 16.97
N PHE A 49 6.38 5.49 18.12
CA PHE A 49 5.68 6.70 18.57
C PHE A 49 6.56 7.55 19.49
N THR A 50 6.47 8.86 19.33
CA THR A 50 6.95 9.82 20.35
C THR A 50 6.09 9.71 21.62
N GLU A 51 6.49 10.39 22.68
CA GLU A 51 5.67 10.51 23.90
C GLU A 51 4.30 11.15 23.60
N ALA A 52 4.26 12.15 22.72
CA ALA A 52 3.03 12.81 22.29
C ALA A 52 2.13 11.86 21.50
N GLY A 53 2.70 11.09 20.57
CA GLY A 53 1.98 10.07 19.81
C GLY A 53 1.40 8.97 20.70
N GLN A 54 2.19 8.49 21.66
CA GLN A 54 1.70 7.53 22.65
C GLN A 54 0.55 8.08 23.51
N ALA A 55 0.66 9.32 23.94
CA ALA A 55 -0.39 9.97 24.73
C ALA A 55 -1.68 10.12 23.94
N GLN A 56 -1.59 10.53 22.68
CA GLN A 56 -2.74 10.66 21.78
C GLN A 56 -3.42 9.32 21.55
N LEU A 57 -2.65 8.29 21.21
CA LEU A 57 -3.19 6.95 20.96
C LEU A 57 -3.85 6.35 22.20
N LYS A 58 -3.23 6.48 23.36
CA LYS A 58 -3.82 6.06 24.64
C LYS A 58 -5.12 6.78 24.96
N ALA A 59 -5.17 8.09 24.71
CA ALA A 59 -6.39 8.88 24.90
C ALA A 59 -7.52 8.40 23.99
N GLU A 60 -7.20 8.06 22.76
CA GLU A 60 -8.18 7.56 21.80
C GLU A 60 -8.66 6.14 22.16
N MET A 61 -7.75 5.25 22.55
CA MET A 61 -8.11 3.92 23.07
C MET A 61 -9.05 4.03 24.26
N ALA A 62 -8.76 4.93 25.20
CA ALA A 62 -9.61 5.16 26.36
C ALA A 62 -11.01 5.68 25.99
N LYS A 63 -11.13 6.59 25.02
CA LYS A 63 -12.43 7.09 24.52
C LYS A 63 -13.27 5.96 23.91
N GLN A 64 -12.64 5.01 23.28
CA GLN A 64 -13.31 3.87 22.65
C GLN A 64 -13.55 2.69 23.62
N GLY A 65 -13.17 2.85 24.89
CA GLY A 65 -13.35 1.82 25.93
C GLY A 65 -12.39 0.64 25.79
N ALA A 66 -11.31 0.78 25.04
CA ALA A 66 -10.29 -0.24 24.89
C ALA A 66 -9.38 -0.33 26.13
N ALA A 67 -8.77 -1.49 26.33
CA ALA A 67 -7.71 -1.65 27.30
C ALA A 67 -6.48 -0.85 26.89
N VAL A 68 -6.09 0.12 27.69
CA VAL A 68 -4.93 0.98 27.41
C VAL A 68 -3.67 0.36 28.00
N PRO A 69 -2.67 -0.04 27.20
CA PRO A 69 -1.43 -0.59 27.70
C PRO A 69 -0.57 0.51 28.37
N GLU A 70 0.30 0.11 29.28
CA GLU A 70 1.22 1.05 29.94
C GLU A 70 2.15 1.71 28.94
N GLN A 71 2.65 0.96 27.97
CA GLN A 71 3.49 1.44 26.87
C GLN A 71 3.04 0.84 25.53
N ILE A 72 2.91 1.69 24.53
CA ILE A 72 2.74 1.26 23.14
C ILE A 72 4.14 1.33 22.52
N LYS A 73 4.79 0.16 22.41
CA LYS A 73 6.22 0.09 22.06
C LYS A 73 6.49 0.04 20.57
N ASP A 74 5.51 -0.43 19.80
CA ASP A 74 5.66 -0.69 18.39
C ASP A 74 4.32 -0.68 17.66
N PHE A 75 4.40 -0.73 16.35
CA PHE A 75 3.24 -0.81 15.47
C PHE A 75 2.43 -2.08 15.66
N ALA A 76 3.00 -3.19 16.17
CA ALA A 76 2.24 -4.41 16.42
C ALA A 76 1.17 -4.19 17.50
N SER A 77 1.48 -3.38 18.53
CA SER A 77 0.49 -2.96 19.54
C SER A 77 -0.63 -2.10 18.94
N TYR A 78 -0.31 -1.33 17.92
CA TYR A 78 -1.23 -0.49 17.17
C TYR A 78 -2.10 -1.31 16.20
N ILE A 79 -1.56 -2.34 15.56
CA ILE A 79 -2.35 -3.26 14.71
C ILE A 79 -3.44 -3.94 15.52
N GLY A 80 -3.15 -4.44 16.72
CA GLY A 80 -4.17 -5.00 17.59
C GLY A 80 -5.31 -4.03 17.90
N PHE A 81 -4.99 -2.75 18.02
CA PHE A 81 -5.97 -1.68 18.18
C PHE A 81 -6.82 -1.48 16.91
N ILE A 82 -6.18 -1.39 15.73
CA ILE A 82 -6.88 -1.19 14.44
C ILE A 82 -7.75 -2.37 14.08
N ARG A 83 -7.28 -3.58 14.26
CA ARG A 83 -8.02 -4.83 13.95
C ARG A 83 -9.26 -5.02 14.82
N GLY A 84 -9.43 -4.19 15.83
CA GLY A 84 -10.60 -4.28 16.71
C GLY A 84 -10.61 -5.52 17.60
N GLU A 85 -9.45 -6.14 17.82
CA GLU A 85 -9.30 -7.27 18.76
C GLU A 85 -9.79 -6.90 20.16
N ASN A 86 -9.83 -5.61 20.46
CA ASN A 86 -10.36 -5.04 21.70
C ASN A 86 -11.70 -4.29 21.48
N GLY A 87 -12.37 -4.48 20.34
CA GLY A 87 -13.62 -3.80 20.02
C GLY A 87 -13.47 -2.34 19.61
N CYS A 88 -12.25 -1.88 19.35
CA CYS A 88 -11.98 -0.51 18.91
C CYS A 88 -12.14 -0.37 17.40
N LYS A 89 -12.70 0.76 16.99
CA LYS A 89 -12.65 1.18 15.59
C LYS A 89 -11.46 2.10 15.40
N ALA A 90 -10.79 1.96 14.26
CA ALA A 90 -9.75 2.93 13.88
C ALA A 90 -10.34 4.34 13.92
N ASN A 91 -9.56 5.28 14.47
CA ASN A 91 -9.96 6.68 14.46
C ASN A 91 -9.38 7.35 13.23
N ASP A 92 -10.26 7.73 12.30
CA ASP A 92 -9.90 8.43 11.07
C ASP A 92 -9.08 9.72 11.34
N SER A 93 -9.18 10.31 12.52
CA SER A 93 -8.41 11.52 12.87
C SER A 93 -6.91 11.26 13.04
N LEU A 94 -6.49 10.04 13.32
CA LEU A 94 -5.07 9.66 13.38
C LEU A 94 -4.46 9.48 11.98
N TYR A 95 -5.28 9.37 10.95
CA TYR A 95 -4.90 9.14 9.57
C TYR A 95 -5.20 10.31 8.64
N SER A 96 -5.86 11.34 9.15
CA SER A 96 -6.28 12.46 8.31
C SER A 96 -5.11 13.40 8.04
N GLY A 97 -4.19 13.13 7.18
CA GLY A 97 -3.16 14.01 6.57
C GLY A 97 -2.87 15.41 7.19
N GLN A 98 -3.46 15.69 8.34
CA GLN A 98 -3.33 16.89 9.15
C GLN A 98 -2.42 16.69 10.38
N LEU A 99 -1.92 15.46 10.58
CA LEU A 99 -1.00 15.16 11.66
C LEU A 99 0.41 15.58 11.25
N ASP A 100 1.05 16.33 12.10
CA ASP A 100 2.50 16.52 12.04
C ASP A 100 3.16 15.19 12.40
N LEU A 101 3.65 14.47 11.38
CA LEU A 101 4.24 13.15 11.56
C LEU A 101 5.40 13.18 12.57
N GLU A 102 6.21 14.24 12.56
CA GLU A 102 7.35 14.37 13.46
C GLU A 102 6.94 14.63 14.91
N GLU A 103 5.75 15.18 15.15
CA GLU A 103 5.20 15.34 16.50
C GLU A 103 4.81 14.00 17.11
N TYR A 104 4.23 13.09 16.31
CA TYR A 104 3.63 11.85 16.81
C TYR A 104 4.47 10.61 16.59
N TYR A 105 5.36 10.63 15.60
CA TYR A 105 6.20 9.49 15.23
C TYR A 105 7.69 9.83 15.27
N ASN A 106 8.50 8.83 15.61
CA ASN A 106 9.94 8.90 15.43
C ASN A 106 10.24 8.64 13.95
N VAL A 107 10.48 9.71 13.20
CA VAL A 107 10.78 9.63 11.77
C VAL A 107 12.27 9.44 11.57
N LYS A 108 12.64 8.44 10.77
CA LYS A 108 14.02 8.22 10.32
C LYS A 108 14.10 8.41 8.82
N ASN A 109 14.98 9.30 8.41
CA ASN A 109 15.33 9.47 7.02
C ASN A 109 16.38 8.43 6.61
N ASN A 110 16.11 7.71 5.53
CA ASN A 110 17.02 6.72 4.96
C ASN A 110 17.35 7.11 3.53
N GLU A 111 18.62 6.97 3.16
CA GLU A 111 19.03 7.10 1.77
C GLU A 111 19.10 5.73 1.12
N VAL A 112 18.47 5.59 -0.04
CA VAL A 112 18.44 4.36 -0.82
C VAL A 112 19.18 4.59 -2.13
N ASN A 113 20.25 3.81 -2.36
CA ASN A 113 20.94 3.81 -3.63
C ASN A 113 20.10 3.07 -4.68
N VAL A 114 19.64 3.79 -5.70
CA VAL A 114 18.72 3.26 -6.70
C VAL A 114 19.35 2.15 -7.53
N LYS A 115 20.63 2.30 -7.91
CA LYS A 115 21.34 1.29 -8.68
C LYS A 115 21.50 -0.02 -7.91
N GLU A 116 21.78 0.07 -6.61
CA GLU A 116 21.86 -1.09 -5.73
C GLU A 116 20.48 -1.72 -5.56
N LEU A 117 19.44 -0.93 -5.31
CA LEU A 117 18.05 -1.39 -5.21
C LEU A 117 17.61 -2.17 -6.46
N LEU A 118 17.93 -1.65 -7.65
CA LEU A 118 17.51 -2.25 -8.92
C LEU A 118 18.50 -3.34 -9.42
N SER A 119 19.55 -3.67 -8.68
CA SER A 119 20.54 -4.66 -9.13
C SER A 119 19.98 -6.09 -9.16
N ASP A 120 19.05 -6.40 -8.28
CA ASP A 120 18.41 -7.72 -8.13
C ASP A 120 16.87 -7.67 -8.18
N VAL A 121 16.33 -6.56 -8.70
CA VAL A 121 14.90 -6.32 -8.85
C VAL A 121 14.56 -6.04 -10.31
N PHE A 122 13.53 -6.71 -10.81
CA PHE A 122 12.89 -6.39 -12.08
C PHE A 122 11.48 -5.86 -11.82
N MET A 123 11.31 -4.56 -11.87
CA MET A 123 10.05 -3.90 -11.54
C MET A 123 9.12 -3.87 -12.76
N VAL A 124 7.90 -4.33 -12.58
CA VAL A 124 6.83 -4.25 -13.58
C VAL A 124 5.86 -3.14 -13.16
N ILE A 125 5.64 -2.18 -14.05
CA ILE A 125 4.74 -1.05 -13.80
C ILE A 125 3.66 -1.01 -14.87
N VAL A 126 2.39 -0.99 -14.43
CA VAL A 126 1.20 -0.80 -15.26
C VAL A 126 0.53 0.50 -14.84
N PRO A 127 0.86 1.63 -15.48
CA PRO A 127 0.41 2.94 -15.00
C PRO A 127 -1.09 3.17 -15.21
N GLU A 128 -1.71 2.47 -16.14
CA GLU A 128 -3.12 2.64 -16.48
C GLU A 128 -3.73 1.29 -16.86
N GLN A 129 -4.60 0.77 -16.02
CA GLN A 129 -5.26 -0.52 -16.25
C GLN A 129 -6.55 -0.38 -17.05
N ASN A 130 -7.37 0.63 -16.74
CA ASN A 130 -8.66 0.88 -17.38
C ASN A 130 -8.63 2.15 -18.25
N ILE A 131 -8.01 2.05 -19.42
CA ILE A 131 -7.76 3.17 -20.33
C ILE A 131 -9.07 3.85 -20.80
N GLU A 132 -10.10 3.06 -21.13
CA GLU A 132 -11.39 3.63 -21.57
C GLU A 132 -12.08 4.41 -20.46
N GLY A 133 -12.07 3.87 -19.24
CA GLY A 133 -12.58 4.57 -18.08
C GLY A 133 -11.82 5.86 -17.80
N TYR A 134 -10.50 5.88 -18.03
CA TYR A 134 -9.66 7.07 -17.86
C TYR A 134 -10.07 8.20 -18.82
N GLU A 135 -10.28 7.90 -20.08
CA GLU A 135 -10.72 8.88 -21.08
C GLU A 135 -12.06 9.53 -20.69
N HIS A 136 -12.94 8.78 -20.04
CA HIS A 136 -14.28 9.23 -19.65
C HIS A 136 -14.41 9.61 -18.15
N MET A 137 -13.35 9.51 -17.38
CA MET A 137 -13.33 9.78 -15.94
C MET A 137 -14.38 8.96 -15.16
N THR A 138 -14.55 7.70 -15.54
CA THR A 138 -15.52 6.78 -14.93
C THR A 138 -14.83 5.73 -14.07
N ARG A 139 -15.54 5.24 -13.05
CA ARG A 139 -15.08 4.13 -12.22
C ARG A 139 -15.06 2.81 -13.00
N THR A 140 -16.08 2.63 -13.84
CA THR A 140 -16.34 1.41 -14.59
C THR A 140 -15.70 1.45 -15.98
N THR A 141 -15.59 0.29 -16.61
CA THR A 141 -15.28 0.17 -18.03
C THR A 141 -16.39 0.78 -18.88
N SER A 142 -16.17 0.93 -20.18
CA SER A 142 -17.20 1.38 -21.14
C SER A 142 -18.46 0.50 -21.18
N GLN A 143 -18.34 -0.75 -20.74
CA GLN A 143 -19.45 -1.69 -20.63
C GLN A 143 -20.24 -1.54 -19.32
N GLY A 144 -19.81 -0.65 -18.42
CA GLY A 144 -20.47 -0.39 -17.14
C GLY A 144 -20.12 -1.36 -16.02
N TYR A 145 -19.13 -2.21 -16.22
CA TYR A 145 -18.66 -3.15 -15.19
C TYR A 145 -17.51 -2.56 -14.37
N ASP A 146 -17.47 -2.91 -13.09
CA ASP A 146 -16.37 -2.57 -12.20
C ASP A 146 -15.23 -3.60 -12.38
N PRO A 147 -14.08 -3.21 -12.95
CA PRO A 147 -13.01 -4.17 -13.20
C PRO A 147 -12.43 -4.76 -11.91
N ASN A 148 -12.41 -4.01 -10.81
CA ASN A 148 -12.00 -4.52 -9.50
C ASN A 148 -13.05 -5.49 -8.87
N ARG A 149 -13.82 -6.19 -9.70
CA ARG A 149 -14.74 -7.28 -9.33
C ARG A 149 -14.66 -8.44 -10.33
N ASP A 150 -13.80 -8.33 -11.32
CA ASP A 150 -13.71 -9.30 -12.43
C ASP A 150 -12.38 -10.07 -12.45
N GLU A 151 -11.39 -9.71 -11.64
CA GLU A 151 -10.05 -10.30 -11.62
C GLU A 151 -10.05 -11.84 -11.56
N ALA A 152 -10.97 -12.40 -10.79
CA ALA A 152 -11.12 -13.85 -10.69
C ALA A 152 -11.75 -14.49 -11.94
N ASN A 153 -12.60 -13.74 -12.65
CA ASN A 153 -13.34 -14.23 -13.81
C ASN A 153 -12.67 -13.87 -15.13
N GLN A 154 -11.94 -12.74 -15.16
CA GLN A 154 -11.18 -12.25 -16.31
C GLN A 154 -12.04 -12.11 -17.57
N THR A 155 -13.28 -11.66 -17.41
CA THR A 155 -14.23 -11.46 -18.51
C THR A 155 -14.02 -10.13 -19.22
N LEU A 156 -13.40 -9.17 -18.52
CA LEU A 156 -13.01 -7.87 -19.06
C LEU A 156 -11.59 -7.94 -19.63
N PHE A 157 -11.34 -7.16 -20.66
CA PHE A 157 -10.01 -7.11 -21.28
C PHE A 157 -8.98 -6.51 -20.34
N GLU A 158 -9.36 -5.51 -19.53
CA GLU A 158 -8.54 -4.85 -18.56
C GLU A 158 -7.97 -5.85 -17.56
N ASP A 159 -8.83 -6.69 -16.99
CA ASP A 159 -8.46 -7.69 -16.00
C ASP A 159 -7.71 -8.87 -16.62
N SER A 160 -8.16 -9.34 -17.76
CA SER A 160 -7.46 -10.43 -18.46
C SER A 160 -6.04 -10.04 -18.88
N ASN A 161 -5.81 -8.77 -19.27
CA ASN A 161 -4.50 -8.26 -19.61
C ASN A 161 -3.61 -8.10 -18.35
N ALA A 162 -4.15 -7.57 -17.25
CA ALA A 162 -3.44 -7.46 -15.99
C ALA A 162 -3.02 -8.84 -15.49
N MET A 163 -3.93 -9.80 -15.48
CA MET A 163 -3.64 -11.18 -15.07
C MET A 163 -2.68 -11.90 -16.02
N ALA A 164 -2.69 -11.58 -17.32
CA ALA A 164 -1.69 -12.10 -18.23
C ALA A 164 -0.27 -11.63 -17.90
N LEU A 165 -0.12 -10.37 -17.41
CA LEU A 165 1.16 -9.87 -16.93
C LEU A 165 1.57 -10.54 -15.61
N VAL A 166 0.63 -10.72 -14.69
CA VAL A 166 0.87 -11.48 -13.44
C VAL A 166 1.36 -12.89 -13.75
N ASN A 167 0.68 -13.60 -14.65
CA ASN A 167 1.08 -14.94 -15.05
C ASN A 167 2.43 -14.99 -15.78
N LYS A 168 2.74 -13.96 -16.56
CA LYS A 168 3.99 -13.88 -17.31
C LYS A 168 5.20 -13.60 -16.41
N PHE A 169 5.06 -12.68 -15.47
CA PHE A 169 6.18 -12.22 -14.66
C PHE A 169 6.24 -12.88 -13.27
N ASN A 170 5.15 -13.58 -12.87
CA ASN A 170 5.04 -14.25 -11.57
C ASN A 170 5.56 -13.38 -10.41
N PRO A 171 4.99 -12.18 -10.20
CA PRO A 171 5.51 -11.23 -9.24
C PRO A 171 5.47 -11.79 -7.82
N MET A 172 6.50 -11.51 -7.04
CA MET A 172 6.52 -11.86 -5.63
C MET A 172 5.60 -10.99 -4.78
N VAL A 173 5.32 -9.78 -5.24
CA VAL A 173 4.38 -8.82 -4.66
C VAL A 173 3.66 -8.11 -5.80
N PHE A 174 2.34 -8.05 -5.71
CA PHE A 174 1.49 -7.27 -6.58
C PHE A 174 0.82 -6.18 -5.75
N THR A 175 1.02 -4.92 -6.14
CA THR A 175 0.44 -3.76 -5.48
C THR A 175 -0.43 -3.01 -6.47
N GLU A 176 -1.71 -2.87 -6.14
CA GLU A 176 -2.64 -2.06 -6.91
C GLU A 176 -2.90 -0.74 -6.19
N ILE A 177 -2.66 0.36 -6.90
CA ILE A 177 -2.74 1.71 -6.36
C ILE A 177 -4.09 2.31 -6.73
N HIS A 178 -4.88 2.60 -5.72
CA HIS A 178 -6.18 3.25 -5.82
C HIS A 178 -6.10 4.73 -5.43
N GLY A 179 -7.21 5.42 -5.52
CA GLY A 179 -7.38 6.78 -5.04
C GLY A 179 -8.57 6.93 -4.08
N ARG A 180 -8.85 8.17 -3.64
CA ARG A 180 -9.99 8.63 -2.85
C ARG A 180 -10.01 8.29 -1.37
N VAL A 181 -9.29 7.28 -0.91
CA VAL A 181 -9.21 6.92 0.51
C VAL A 181 -7.76 6.82 0.89
N GLU A 182 -7.39 7.44 1.98
CA GLU A 182 -6.08 7.29 2.59
C GLU A 182 -6.09 5.98 3.39
N ALA A 183 -5.94 4.86 2.69
CA ALA A 183 -5.93 3.55 3.31
C ALA A 183 -5.06 2.58 2.52
N MET A 184 -4.43 1.68 3.24
CA MET A 184 -3.74 0.53 2.66
C MET A 184 -4.52 -0.73 3.01
N LEU A 185 -4.87 -1.51 1.99
CA LEU A 185 -5.51 -2.81 2.14
C LEU A 185 -4.51 -3.90 1.80
N ILE A 186 -4.47 -4.92 2.62
CA ILE A 186 -3.66 -6.11 2.39
C ILE A 186 -4.62 -7.27 2.23
N GLU A 187 -4.59 -7.91 1.08
CA GLU A 187 -5.49 -9.02 0.79
C GLU A 187 -5.01 -10.33 1.45
N PRO A 188 -5.94 -11.17 1.86
CA PRO A 188 -7.39 -10.95 1.86
C PRO A 188 -7.83 -10.01 2.99
N CYS A 189 -8.48 -8.89 2.64
CA CYS A 189 -8.96 -7.90 3.60
C CYS A 189 -10.30 -8.26 4.26
N THR A 190 -10.89 -9.39 3.92
CA THR A 190 -12.15 -9.89 4.48
C THR A 190 -11.93 -11.05 5.44
N PRO A 191 -12.52 -11.03 6.64
CA PRO A 191 -12.45 -12.18 7.56
C PRO A 191 -13.25 -13.37 7.01
N PRO A 192 -12.83 -14.62 7.31
CA PRO A 192 -11.61 -15.00 8.02
C PRO A 192 -10.42 -15.14 7.06
N HIS A 193 -9.35 -14.41 7.30
CA HIS A 193 -8.08 -14.56 6.57
C HIS A 193 -7.01 -15.32 7.38
N GLU A 194 -7.33 -15.72 8.58
CA GLU A 194 -6.45 -16.42 9.50
C GLU A 194 -6.55 -17.96 9.39
N PRO A 195 -5.46 -18.66 9.59
CA PRO A 195 -4.09 -18.17 9.76
C PRO A 195 -3.46 -17.82 8.40
N ASN A 196 -2.95 -16.60 8.24
CA ASN A 196 -2.25 -16.17 7.04
C ASN A 196 -0.94 -15.46 7.40
N TYR A 197 0.15 -16.23 7.37
CA TYR A 197 1.47 -15.73 7.72
C TYR A 197 1.95 -14.61 6.78
N GLU A 198 1.68 -14.75 5.49
CA GLU A 198 2.08 -13.75 4.49
C GLU A 198 1.35 -12.42 4.72
N TYR A 199 0.06 -12.47 5.01
CA TYR A 199 -0.72 -11.30 5.37
C TYR A 199 -0.12 -10.57 6.57
N ASP A 200 0.16 -11.28 7.64
CA ASP A 200 0.71 -10.70 8.88
C ASP A 200 2.11 -10.12 8.66
N LEU A 201 2.94 -10.78 7.86
CA LEU A 201 4.27 -10.31 7.52
C LEU A 201 4.22 -9.02 6.70
N ILE A 202 3.40 -8.97 5.67
CA ILE A 202 3.22 -7.82 4.80
C ILE A 202 2.62 -6.66 5.59
N ALA A 203 1.56 -6.89 6.37
CA ALA A 203 0.93 -5.88 7.22
C ALA A 203 1.95 -5.24 8.17
N LYS A 204 2.77 -6.05 8.82
CA LYS A 204 3.83 -5.57 9.71
C LYS A 204 4.84 -4.69 8.99
N GLN A 205 5.29 -5.09 7.81
CA GLN A 205 6.27 -4.33 7.04
C GLN A 205 5.71 -3.01 6.54
N PHE A 206 4.50 -2.99 6.00
CA PHE A 206 3.87 -1.76 5.53
C PHE A 206 3.67 -0.74 6.65
N ILE A 207 3.24 -1.20 7.81
CA ILE A 207 3.07 -0.32 8.98
C ILE A 207 4.43 0.23 9.44
N GLN A 208 5.50 -0.55 9.37
CA GLN A 208 6.85 -0.08 9.72
C GLN A 208 7.41 0.94 8.72
N LEU A 209 6.99 0.88 7.45
CA LEU A 209 7.41 1.84 6.44
C LEU A 209 6.70 3.19 6.57
N GLY A 210 5.60 3.22 7.32
CA GLY A 210 4.78 4.41 7.45
C GLY A 210 3.93 4.69 6.21
N GLU A 211 2.70 5.02 6.41
CA GLU A 211 1.82 5.52 5.37
C GLU A 211 2.15 6.97 4.96
#